data_81ef4a4450afdbdbca5db00fcf27ccf4
#
_entry.id   81ef4a4450afdbdbca5db00fcf27ccf4
#
_cell.length_a   1.000
_cell.length_b   1.000
_cell.length_c   1.000
_cell.angle_alpha   90.00
_cell.angle_beta   90.00
_cell.angle_gamma   90.00
#
_symmetry.space_group_name_H-M   'P 1'
#
loop_
_entity.id
_entity.type
_entity.pdbx_description
1 polymer ?
#
loop_
_entity_poly.entity_id
_entity_poly.type
_entity_poly.pdbx_seq_one_letter_code
_entity_poly.pdbx_strand_id
1 'polypeptide(L)'
;MSTATPATQALKRAGVGFRTLEYDYVAGQDRIGLHAAEAIGTDPGRVLKTLMVEIDGKPACAVIPSDRTLSMKKVAAAFGAKSAQMMPPDKAERLTGFHTGGISPFGQKRRAPVAFEVSALNVPEIVLNGGRRGLMVALPPADALAAAEAQASDLCAAQG
;
A
#
# COMPACT_ATOMS: atom_id res chain seq x y z
N MET A 1 -20.16 -10.01 -1.33
CA MET A 1 -19.07 -10.20 -2.33
C MET A 1 -17.91 -10.93 -1.69
N SER A 2 -17.14 -11.64 -2.50
CA SER A 2 -16.01 -12.41 -1.99
C SER A 2 -14.89 -11.50 -1.47
N THR A 3 -14.29 -11.88 -0.35
CA THR A 3 -13.07 -11.26 0.17
C THR A 3 -11.82 -11.98 -0.32
N ALA A 4 -11.98 -13.01 -1.15
CA ALA A 4 -10.84 -13.74 -1.71
C ALA A 4 -10.24 -12.95 -2.88
N THR A 5 -8.99 -12.52 -2.70
CA THR A 5 -8.21 -11.81 -3.72
C THR A 5 -6.80 -12.39 -3.71
N PRO A 6 -5.97 -12.08 -4.71
CA PRO A 6 -4.55 -12.47 -4.61
C PRO A 6 -3.89 -11.95 -3.34
N ALA A 7 -4.28 -10.75 -2.88
CA ALA A 7 -3.73 -10.18 -1.65
C ALA A 7 -4.13 -10.97 -0.40
N THR A 8 -5.43 -11.25 -0.21
CA THR A 8 -5.89 -11.99 0.97
C THR A 8 -5.40 -13.44 0.93
N GLN A 9 -5.26 -14.03 -0.25
CA GLN A 9 -4.68 -15.36 -0.39
C GLN A 9 -3.20 -15.36 -0.03
N ALA A 10 -2.46 -14.33 -0.41
CA ALA A 10 -1.04 -14.19 -0.04
C ALA A 10 -0.87 -14.07 1.48
N LEU A 11 -1.75 -13.31 2.15
CA LEU A 11 -1.73 -13.18 3.61
C LEU A 11 -2.00 -14.53 4.28
N LYS A 12 -2.96 -15.29 3.78
CA LYS A 12 -3.26 -16.63 4.31
C LYS A 12 -2.07 -17.57 4.14
N ARG A 13 -1.41 -17.55 2.97
CA ARG A 13 -0.22 -18.37 2.73
C ARG A 13 0.93 -17.97 3.65
N ALA A 14 1.05 -16.68 3.98
CA ALA A 14 2.07 -16.20 4.91
C ALA A 14 1.78 -16.58 6.37
N GLY A 15 0.59 -17.09 6.65
CA GLY A 15 0.22 -17.50 8.00
C GLY A 15 -0.07 -16.36 8.96
N VAL A 16 -0.34 -15.16 8.46
CA VAL A 16 -0.63 -14.00 9.31
C VAL A 16 -2.14 -13.81 9.47
N GLY A 17 -2.56 -13.40 10.67
CA GLY A 17 -3.95 -13.07 10.94
C GLY A 17 -4.29 -11.67 10.45
N PHE A 18 -5.50 -11.50 9.92
CA PHE A 18 -5.99 -10.19 9.46
C PHE A 18 -7.51 -10.15 9.50
N ARG A 19 -8.05 -8.92 9.55
CA ARG A 19 -9.50 -8.69 9.43
C ARG A 19 -9.78 -8.04 8.08
N THR A 20 -10.95 -8.27 7.53
CA THR A 20 -11.38 -7.57 6.31
C THR A 20 -12.40 -6.49 6.69
N LEU A 21 -12.33 -5.37 5.97
CA LEU A 21 -13.23 -4.22 6.13
C LEU A 21 -13.69 -3.83 4.73
N GLU A 22 -15.00 -3.68 4.55
CA GLU A 22 -15.55 -3.29 3.26
C GLU A 22 -16.12 -1.88 3.33
N TYR A 23 -16.05 -1.15 2.23
CA TYR A 23 -16.64 0.17 2.10
C TYR A 23 -17.12 0.38 0.67
N ASP A 24 -18.01 1.37 0.48
CA ASP A 24 -18.50 1.70 -0.85
C ASP A 24 -17.46 2.52 -1.61
N TYR A 25 -16.86 1.89 -2.64
CA TYR A 25 -15.91 2.57 -3.50
C TYR A 25 -16.64 3.50 -4.45
N VAL A 26 -16.15 4.75 -4.56
CA VAL A 26 -16.69 5.75 -5.47
C VAL A 26 -15.64 6.07 -6.52
N ALA A 27 -15.92 5.74 -7.78
CA ALA A 27 -15.01 5.98 -8.90
C ALA A 27 -14.81 7.49 -9.10
N GLY A 28 -13.58 7.88 -9.48
CA GLY A 28 -13.25 9.28 -9.74
C GLY A 28 -12.95 10.11 -8.51
N GLN A 29 -12.98 9.52 -7.32
CA GLN A 29 -12.58 10.19 -6.09
C GLN A 29 -11.06 10.43 -6.08
N ASP A 30 -10.67 11.68 -5.89
CA ASP A 30 -9.30 11.97 -5.51
C ASP A 30 -9.08 11.50 -4.06
N ARG A 31 -7.85 11.11 -3.73
CA ARG A 31 -7.50 10.75 -2.35
C ARG A 31 -8.32 9.55 -1.84
N ILE A 32 -8.30 8.47 -2.61
CA ILE A 32 -9.07 7.24 -2.32
C ILE A 32 -8.80 6.71 -0.91
N GLY A 33 -7.55 6.78 -0.43
CA GLY A 33 -7.21 6.33 0.92
C GLY A 33 -7.91 7.11 2.02
N LEU A 34 -8.08 8.43 1.83
CA LEU A 34 -8.79 9.28 2.79
C LEU A 34 -10.28 8.97 2.78
N HIS A 35 -10.85 8.72 1.60
CA HIS A 35 -12.25 8.31 1.48
C HIS A 35 -12.48 6.97 2.18
N ALA A 36 -11.58 6.01 2.00
CA ALA A 36 -11.66 4.71 2.68
C ALA A 36 -11.60 4.87 4.19
N ALA A 37 -10.67 5.71 4.70
CA ALA A 37 -10.54 5.96 6.14
C ALA A 37 -11.83 6.53 6.74
N GLU A 38 -12.44 7.50 6.06
CA GLU A 38 -13.70 8.08 6.48
C GLU A 38 -14.82 7.05 6.47
N ALA A 39 -14.93 6.28 5.39
CA ALA A 39 -15.99 5.29 5.22
C ALA A 39 -15.94 4.19 6.28
N ILE A 40 -14.76 3.78 6.72
CA ILE A 40 -14.62 2.74 7.74
C ILE A 40 -14.44 3.30 9.16
N GLY A 41 -14.43 4.63 9.32
CA GLY A 41 -14.33 5.28 10.61
C GLY A 41 -12.97 5.16 11.28
N THR A 42 -11.90 5.10 10.50
CA THR A 42 -10.52 4.92 10.99
C THR A 42 -9.68 6.17 10.70
N ASP A 43 -8.73 6.46 11.57
CA ASP A 43 -7.77 7.57 11.40
C ASP A 43 -7.02 7.40 10.07
N PRO A 44 -6.98 8.44 9.20
CA PRO A 44 -6.22 8.39 7.94
C PRO A 44 -4.74 8.03 8.11
N GLY A 45 -4.14 8.37 9.25
CA GLY A 45 -2.76 8.00 9.54
C GLY A 45 -2.54 6.50 9.69
N ARG A 46 -3.60 5.74 9.98
CA ARG A 46 -3.55 4.28 10.10
C ARG A 46 -4.01 3.56 8.83
N VAL A 47 -4.63 4.28 7.90
CA VAL A 47 -5.02 3.74 6.59
C VAL A 47 -3.90 4.09 5.62
N LEU A 48 -3.20 3.07 5.17
CA LEU A 48 -2.05 3.25 4.30
C LEU A 48 -2.48 3.07 2.84
N LYS A 49 -1.84 3.82 1.97
CA LYS A 49 -2.03 3.70 0.52
C LYS A 49 -0.79 3.06 -0.09
N THR A 50 -1.02 2.24 -1.10
CA THR A 50 0.02 1.50 -1.81
C THR A 50 0.29 2.20 -3.13
N LEU A 51 1.51 2.70 -3.30
CA LEU A 51 1.91 3.48 -4.47
C LEU A 51 3.01 2.74 -5.22
N MET A 52 2.80 2.52 -6.51
CA MET A 52 3.83 1.94 -7.36
C MET A 52 4.71 3.05 -7.91
N VAL A 53 6.01 2.83 -7.85
CA VAL A 53 7.03 3.78 -8.30
C VAL A 53 8.02 3.08 -9.20
N GLU A 54 8.81 3.89 -9.89
CA GLU A 54 9.94 3.42 -10.69
C GLU A 54 11.23 3.98 -10.09
N ILE A 55 12.15 3.09 -9.77
CA ILE A 55 13.46 3.43 -9.22
C ILE A 55 14.51 3.04 -10.24
N ASP A 56 15.20 4.04 -10.81
CA ASP A 56 16.15 3.84 -11.91
C ASP A 56 15.55 2.96 -13.02
N GLY A 57 14.26 3.19 -13.34
CA GLY A 57 13.53 2.47 -14.37
C GLY A 57 12.98 1.11 -13.96
N LYS A 58 13.15 0.68 -12.71
CA LYS A 58 12.65 -0.61 -12.21
C LYS A 58 11.48 -0.41 -11.25
N PRO A 59 10.51 -1.35 -11.21
CA PRO A 59 9.36 -1.19 -10.31
C PRO A 59 9.74 -1.35 -8.84
N ALA A 60 9.05 -0.59 -7.99
CA ALA A 60 9.09 -0.74 -6.54
C ALA A 60 7.73 -0.30 -5.97
N CYS A 61 7.48 -0.66 -4.73
CA CYS A 61 6.21 -0.38 -4.07
C CYS A 61 6.48 0.39 -2.78
N ALA A 62 5.82 1.53 -2.62
CA ALA A 62 5.93 2.37 -1.43
C ALA A 62 4.57 2.47 -0.76
N VAL A 63 4.51 2.18 0.55
CA VAL A 63 3.29 2.18 1.33
C VAL A 63 3.39 3.25 2.41
N ILE A 64 2.49 4.23 2.37
CA ILE A 64 2.52 5.40 3.25
C ILE A 64 1.13 5.73 3.77
N PRO A 65 1.02 6.51 4.86
CA PRO A 65 -0.29 6.98 5.33
C PRO A 65 -1.06 7.73 4.26
N SER A 66 -2.37 7.58 4.28
CA SER A 66 -3.28 8.17 3.28
C SER A 66 -3.21 9.69 3.24
N ASP A 67 -2.87 10.33 4.37
CA ASP A 67 -2.79 11.79 4.50
C ASP A 67 -1.39 12.35 4.26
N ARG A 68 -0.46 11.53 3.74
CA ARG A 68 0.92 11.94 3.46
C ARG A 68 1.21 11.79 1.96
N THR A 69 2.30 12.37 1.53
CA THR A 69 2.78 12.26 0.15
C THR A 69 4.22 11.74 0.14
N LEU A 70 4.62 11.15 -0.99
CA LEU A 70 5.98 10.63 -1.15
C LEU A 70 6.98 11.75 -1.43
N SER A 71 8.18 11.60 -0.87
CA SER A 71 9.36 12.32 -1.34
C SER A 71 10.12 11.39 -2.29
N MET A 72 10.23 11.77 -3.54
CA MET A 72 10.93 10.92 -4.52
C MET A 72 12.42 10.77 -4.19
N LYS A 73 13.00 11.79 -3.56
CA LYS A 73 14.38 11.72 -3.07
C LYS A 73 14.52 10.63 -1.97
N LYS A 74 13.59 10.61 -1.04
CA LYS A 74 13.59 9.61 0.04
C LYS A 74 13.30 8.21 -0.49
N VAL A 75 12.39 8.10 -1.46
CA VAL A 75 12.08 6.82 -2.11
C VAL A 75 13.34 6.26 -2.79
N ALA A 76 14.03 7.08 -3.58
CA ALA A 76 15.26 6.65 -4.23
C ALA A 76 16.29 6.19 -3.21
N ALA A 77 16.49 6.98 -2.14
CA ALA A 77 17.44 6.63 -1.08
C ALA A 77 17.08 5.30 -0.39
N ALA A 78 15.79 5.08 -0.12
CA ALA A 78 15.31 3.87 0.55
C ALA A 78 15.64 2.60 -0.24
N PHE A 79 15.60 2.67 -1.56
CA PHE A 79 15.85 1.53 -2.43
C PHE A 79 17.26 1.52 -3.03
N GLY A 80 18.13 2.43 -2.59
CA GLY A 80 19.50 2.50 -3.11
C GLY A 80 19.59 2.92 -4.56
N ALA A 81 18.62 3.71 -5.03
CA ALA A 81 18.55 4.19 -6.40
C ALA A 81 19.00 5.64 -6.51
N LYS A 82 19.29 6.09 -7.73
CA LYS A 82 19.67 7.48 -8.00
C LYS A 82 18.45 8.37 -8.19
N SER A 83 17.37 7.82 -8.74
CA SER A 83 16.15 8.57 -9.01
C SER A 83 14.92 7.71 -8.80
N ALA A 84 13.80 8.37 -8.57
CA ALA A 84 12.50 7.72 -8.45
C ALA A 84 11.43 8.60 -9.05
N GLN A 85 10.38 7.97 -9.57
CA GLN A 85 9.20 8.67 -10.11
C GLN A 85 7.97 7.79 -9.93
N MET A 86 6.80 8.39 -10.00
CA MET A 86 5.56 7.61 -9.96
C MET A 86 5.45 6.76 -11.22
N MET A 87 4.96 5.53 -11.04
CA MET A 87 4.69 4.64 -12.16
C MET A 87 3.36 5.04 -12.81
N PRO A 88 3.27 5.05 -14.15
CA PRO A 88 1.97 5.27 -14.80
C PRO A 88 0.93 4.25 -14.35
N PRO A 89 -0.34 4.66 -14.13
CA PRO A 89 -1.36 3.75 -13.59
C PRO A 89 -1.59 2.48 -14.41
N ASP A 90 -1.60 2.57 -15.73
CA ASP A 90 -1.78 1.40 -16.60
C ASP A 90 -0.64 0.39 -16.46
N LYS A 91 0.59 0.87 -16.31
CA LYS A 91 1.74 0.01 -16.07
C LYS A 91 1.65 -0.64 -14.69
N ALA A 92 1.22 0.12 -13.66
CA ALA A 92 1.04 -0.42 -12.32
C ALA A 92 0.00 -1.54 -12.31
N GLU A 93 -1.12 -1.36 -13.01
CA GLU A 93 -2.15 -2.41 -13.12
C GLU A 93 -1.62 -3.66 -13.81
N ARG A 94 -0.86 -3.48 -14.88
CA ARG A 94 -0.30 -4.61 -15.62
C ARG A 94 0.71 -5.41 -14.78
N LEU A 95 1.58 -4.72 -14.05
CA LEU A 95 2.62 -5.37 -13.25
C LEU A 95 2.09 -5.99 -11.96
N THR A 96 1.15 -5.34 -11.30
CA THR A 96 0.64 -5.83 -10.01
C THR A 96 -0.50 -6.84 -10.17
N GLY A 97 -1.28 -6.73 -11.24
CA GLY A 97 -2.49 -7.52 -11.43
C GLY A 97 -3.70 -6.95 -10.70
N PHE A 98 -3.56 -5.79 -10.07
CA PHE A 98 -4.65 -5.10 -9.37
C PHE A 98 -5.07 -3.86 -10.15
N HIS A 99 -6.32 -3.44 -9.97
CA HIS A 99 -6.82 -2.18 -10.55
C HIS A 99 -6.44 -1.00 -9.65
N THR A 100 -6.25 0.16 -10.27
CA THR A 100 -6.04 1.41 -9.53
C THR A 100 -7.17 1.61 -8.53
N GLY A 101 -6.83 1.97 -7.30
CA GLY A 101 -7.78 2.04 -6.19
C GLY A 101 -7.92 0.72 -5.44
N GLY A 102 -7.37 -0.36 -5.96
CA GLY A 102 -7.37 -1.67 -5.34
C GLY A 102 -6.01 -2.34 -5.31
N ILE A 103 -4.92 -1.57 -5.45
CA ILE A 103 -3.56 -2.12 -5.42
C ILE A 103 -3.15 -2.41 -3.98
N SER A 104 -2.69 -3.64 -3.75
CA SER A 104 -2.19 -4.11 -2.46
C SER A 104 -0.69 -4.40 -2.56
N PRO A 105 0.06 -4.26 -1.45
CA PRO A 105 1.46 -4.71 -1.45
C PRO A 105 1.59 -6.23 -1.34
N PHE A 106 0.48 -6.95 -1.09
CA PHE A 106 0.48 -8.40 -0.94
C PHE A 106 -0.01 -9.06 -2.23
N GLY A 107 0.67 -10.12 -2.64
CA GLY A 107 0.18 -10.95 -3.75
C GLY A 107 0.26 -10.29 -5.12
N GLN A 108 1.16 -9.36 -5.34
CA GLN A 108 1.36 -8.74 -6.64
C GLN A 108 1.81 -9.78 -7.67
N LYS A 109 1.32 -9.65 -8.88
CA LYS A 109 1.62 -10.58 -9.98
C LYS A 109 3.12 -10.63 -10.26
N ARG A 110 3.77 -9.46 -10.33
CA ARG A 110 5.22 -9.35 -10.48
C ARG A 110 5.80 -8.81 -9.19
N ARG A 111 6.71 -9.55 -8.57
CA ARG A 111 7.35 -9.11 -7.32
C ARG A 111 8.24 -7.90 -7.58
N ALA A 112 8.18 -6.95 -6.65
CA ALA A 112 9.01 -5.77 -6.64
C ALA A 112 9.41 -5.50 -5.19
N PRO A 113 10.52 -4.78 -4.95
CA PRO A 113 10.86 -4.39 -3.58
C PRO A 113 9.76 -3.54 -2.97
N VAL A 114 9.52 -3.70 -1.67
CA VAL A 114 8.47 -2.98 -0.94
C VAL A 114 9.07 -2.26 0.25
N ALA A 115 8.67 -1.02 0.47
CA ALA A 115 9.02 -0.25 1.65
C ALA A 115 7.75 0.35 2.27
N PHE A 116 7.65 0.30 3.60
CA PHE A 116 6.60 0.96 4.37
C PHE A 116 7.19 2.15 5.10
N GLU A 117 6.42 3.25 5.16
CA GLU A 117 6.82 4.45 5.91
C GLU A 117 7.02 4.09 7.38
N VAL A 118 8.21 4.28 7.90
CA VAL A 118 8.58 3.84 9.24
C VAL A 118 7.74 4.54 10.32
N SER A 119 7.38 5.81 10.13
CA SER A 119 6.59 6.56 11.12
C SER A 119 5.15 6.06 11.25
N ALA A 120 4.67 5.25 10.31
CA ALA A 120 3.31 4.70 10.34
C ALA A 120 3.21 3.39 11.13
N LEU A 121 4.31 2.85 11.61
CA LEU A 121 4.38 1.50 12.16
C LEU A 121 4.26 1.43 13.69
N ASN A 122 4.12 2.57 14.38
CA ASN A 122 4.02 2.63 15.84
C ASN A 122 2.55 2.59 16.31
N VAL A 123 1.78 1.66 15.75
CA VAL A 123 0.36 1.47 16.08
C VAL A 123 0.10 -0.03 16.19
N PRO A 124 -0.96 -0.44 16.92
CA PRO A 124 -1.28 -1.87 17.04
C PRO A 124 -1.72 -2.50 15.72
N GLU A 125 -2.33 -1.72 14.84
CA GLU A 125 -2.93 -2.23 13.62
C GLU A 125 -2.92 -1.16 12.55
N ILE A 126 -2.55 -1.56 11.33
CA ILE A 126 -2.65 -0.71 10.15
C ILE A 126 -3.71 -1.29 9.21
N VAL A 127 -4.27 -0.43 8.36
CA VAL A 127 -5.30 -0.81 7.39
C VAL A 127 -4.80 -0.45 6.00
N LEU A 128 -4.89 -1.38 5.07
CA LEU A 128 -4.49 -1.12 3.70
C LEU A 128 -5.31 -1.97 2.73
N ASN A 129 -5.19 -1.69 1.43
CA ASN A 129 -6.06 -2.32 0.45
C ASN A 129 -5.89 -3.83 0.41
N GLY A 130 -7.02 -4.52 0.30
CA GLY A 130 -7.09 -5.98 0.28
C GLY A 130 -7.09 -6.60 -1.11
N GLY A 131 -6.76 -5.84 -2.15
CA GLY A 131 -6.60 -6.39 -3.51
C GLY A 131 -7.79 -6.18 -4.42
N ARG A 132 -8.78 -5.41 -4.02
CA ARG A 132 -9.85 -4.91 -4.88
C ARG A 132 -10.43 -3.61 -4.32
N ARG A 133 -11.05 -2.86 -5.18
CA ARG A 133 -11.74 -1.63 -4.78
C ARG A 133 -12.81 -1.96 -3.74
N GLY A 134 -12.87 -1.19 -2.66
CA GLY A 134 -13.86 -1.35 -1.59
C GLY A 134 -13.51 -2.41 -0.55
N LEU A 135 -12.37 -3.06 -0.65
CA LEU A 135 -11.92 -4.06 0.33
C LEU A 135 -10.61 -3.64 0.98
N MET A 136 -10.60 -3.55 2.31
CA MET A 136 -9.40 -3.28 3.09
C MET A 136 -9.09 -4.47 3.98
N VAL A 137 -7.84 -4.58 4.38
CA VAL A 137 -7.39 -5.54 5.39
C VAL A 137 -6.74 -4.77 6.54
N ALA A 138 -6.94 -5.27 7.76
CA ALA A 138 -6.35 -4.70 8.96
C ALA A 138 -5.51 -5.79 9.64
N LEU A 139 -4.27 -5.45 10.00
CA LEU A 139 -3.34 -6.38 10.63
C LEU A 139 -2.23 -5.62 11.35
N PRO A 140 -1.51 -6.29 12.27
CA PRO A 140 -0.36 -5.66 12.93
C PRO A 140 0.73 -5.29 11.93
N PRO A 141 1.41 -4.14 12.12
CA PRO A 141 2.47 -3.70 11.21
C PRO A 141 3.58 -4.73 10.98
N ALA A 142 4.03 -5.41 12.03
CA ALA A 142 5.09 -6.41 11.89
C ALA A 142 4.69 -7.55 10.97
N ASP A 143 3.42 -7.99 11.04
CA ASP A 143 2.89 -9.04 10.18
C ASP A 143 2.79 -8.57 8.73
N ALA A 144 2.42 -7.30 8.53
CA ALA A 144 2.35 -6.72 7.20
C ALA A 144 3.73 -6.65 6.54
N LEU A 145 4.75 -6.21 7.30
CA LEU A 145 6.13 -6.16 6.80
C LEU A 145 6.60 -7.56 6.41
N ALA A 146 6.34 -8.55 7.26
CA ALA A 146 6.75 -9.93 6.99
C ALA A 146 6.04 -10.49 5.75
N ALA A 147 4.73 -10.30 5.64
CA ALA A 147 3.96 -10.84 4.51
C ALA A 147 4.33 -10.20 3.18
N ALA A 148 4.68 -8.92 3.18
CA ALA A 148 5.09 -8.20 1.97
C ALA A 148 6.59 -8.31 1.72
N GLU A 149 7.35 -8.92 2.63
CA GLU A 149 8.82 -8.95 2.60
C GLU A 149 9.37 -7.52 2.45
N ALA A 150 8.82 -6.61 3.24
CA ALA A 150 9.05 -5.18 3.12
C ALA A 150 10.10 -4.68 4.11
N GLN A 151 10.73 -3.57 3.76
CA GLN A 151 11.58 -2.81 4.68
C GLN A 151 10.79 -1.63 5.24
N ALA A 152 11.21 -1.14 6.40
CA ALA A 152 10.69 0.10 6.98
C ALA A 152 11.67 1.22 6.62
N SER A 153 11.18 2.32 6.05
CA SER A 153 12.02 3.41 5.55
C SER A 153 11.32 4.75 5.70
N ASP A 154 12.11 5.81 5.68
CA ASP A 154 11.60 7.18 5.63
C ASP A 154 11.26 7.49 4.17
N LEU A 155 9.99 7.67 3.87
CA LEU A 155 9.48 7.82 2.50
C LEU A 155 8.71 9.12 2.27
N CYS A 156 8.13 9.69 3.32
CA CYS A 156 7.17 10.77 3.18
C CYS A 156 7.83 12.13 3.07
N ALA A 157 7.24 13.00 2.24
CA ALA A 157 7.62 14.41 2.19
C ALA A 157 7.26 15.07 3.52
N ALA A 158 8.00 16.11 3.87
CA ALA A 158 7.72 16.89 5.05
C ALA A 158 6.31 17.47 4.97
N GLN A 159 5.61 17.50 6.11
CA GLN A 159 4.30 18.16 6.18
C GLN A 159 4.53 19.66 6.22
N GLY A 160 4.00 20.32 5.21
CA GLY A 160 4.13 21.76 5.07
C GLY A 160 3.01 22.55 5.66
#